data_1c0eb950fecae6585e9bd835e805be52
#
_entry.id   1c0eb950fecae6585e9bd835e805be52
#
_cell.length_a   1.000
_cell.length_b   1.000
_cell.length_c   1.000
_cell.angle_alpha   90.00
_cell.angle_beta   90.00
_cell.angle_gamma   90.00
#
_symmetry.space_group_name_H-M   'P 1'
#
loop_
_entity.id
_entity.type
_entity.pdbx_description
1 polymer ?
#
loop_
_entity_poly.entity_id
_entity_poly.type
_entity_poly.pdbx_seq_one_letter_code
_entity_poly.pdbx_strand_id
1 'polypeptide(L)'
;MAIAKNPKVIMTERQFTERLENIRSRKTFYKNVYPYNLCYINKDGRTSADCVNLVKAILNGYNIYNNNIGYYQKDLSNTGDCTEAELLTQCSDVSTDFRTLGNHAEILYMKGHIGVYLGYDVKGTYNVIECTKSFGGGVVYSWVDTDGTRRKIKGGTKNGKWTYHGKPTLWVEMTPDVVESKEPTKKTYFVKKGDTLSSIAYANGMSLAKLVSLNSQIKDINKINIGQVIYLTSNTQEEYYTVKKGDTLGTVARKYNMSLNKLLGLNPDIKNPNLIHVGDKIRVK
;
A
#
# COMPACT_ATOMS: atom_id res chain seq x y z
N MET A 1 -28.45 9.76 -10.18
CA MET A 1 -27.06 9.64 -10.63
C MET A 1 -26.86 8.32 -11.33
N ALA A 2 -25.92 8.21 -12.25
CA ALA A 2 -25.75 7.01 -13.07
C ALA A 2 -24.61 6.16 -12.51
N ILE A 3 -24.88 4.87 -12.27
CA ILE A 3 -23.87 3.85 -12.01
C ILE A 3 -23.23 3.45 -13.35
N ALA A 4 -21.96 3.12 -13.37
CA ALA A 4 -21.29 2.66 -14.57
C ALA A 4 -21.95 1.37 -15.11
N LYS A 5 -22.23 1.37 -16.42
CA LYS A 5 -22.85 0.20 -17.07
C LYS A 5 -21.84 -0.92 -17.32
N ASN A 6 -20.59 -0.57 -17.56
CA ASN A 6 -19.50 -1.51 -17.85
C ASN A 6 -18.20 -1.08 -17.17
N PRO A 7 -18.09 -1.19 -15.84
CA PRO A 7 -16.86 -0.87 -15.13
C PRO A 7 -15.74 -1.83 -15.56
N LYS A 8 -14.50 -1.33 -15.53
CA LYS A 8 -13.31 -2.10 -15.91
C LYS A 8 -12.28 -2.08 -14.80
N VAL A 9 -11.62 -3.20 -14.58
CA VAL A 9 -10.39 -3.26 -13.80
C VAL A 9 -9.32 -2.48 -14.53
N ILE A 10 -8.77 -1.44 -13.90
CA ILE A 10 -7.81 -0.52 -14.51
C ILE A 10 -6.52 -0.38 -13.71
N MET A 11 -6.45 -1.01 -12.55
CA MET A 11 -5.27 -0.96 -11.69
C MET A 11 -5.22 -2.15 -10.74
N THR A 12 -4.01 -2.46 -10.26
CA THR A 12 -3.81 -3.39 -9.15
C THR A 12 -4.13 -2.70 -7.82
N GLU A 13 -4.38 -3.47 -6.78
CA GLU A 13 -4.60 -2.98 -5.42
C GLU A 13 -3.45 -2.10 -4.93
N ARG A 14 -2.22 -2.50 -5.21
CA ARG A 14 -1.02 -1.70 -4.92
C ARG A 14 -1.06 -0.33 -5.61
N GLN A 15 -1.41 -0.28 -6.90
CA GLN A 15 -1.53 0.98 -7.63
C GLN A 15 -2.65 1.86 -7.07
N PHE A 16 -3.74 1.26 -6.59
CA PHE A 16 -4.83 1.97 -5.95
C PHE A 16 -4.38 2.69 -4.68
N THR A 17 -3.74 1.98 -3.77
CA THR A 17 -3.21 2.54 -2.52
C THR A 17 -2.09 3.56 -2.76
N GLU A 18 -1.16 3.29 -3.68
CA GLU A 18 -0.09 4.22 -4.06
C GLU A 18 -0.64 5.54 -4.63
N ARG A 19 -1.72 5.52 -5.41
CA ARG A 19 -2.36 6.73 -5.93
C ARG A 19 -2.98 7.58 -4.82
N LEU A 20 -3.63 6.95 -3.85
CA LEU A 20 -4.16 7.63 -2.65
C LEU A 20 -3.04 8.30 -1.84
N GLU A 21 -1.95 7.58 -1.58
CA GLU A 21 -0.79 8.09 -0.86
C GLU A 21 -0.14 9.28 -1.57
N ASN A 22 -0.03 9.20 -2.89
CA ASN A 22 0.54 10.27 -3.69
C ASN A 22 -0.30 11.55 -3.64
N ILE A 23 -1.63 11.44 -3.68
CA ILE A 23 -2.53 12.59 -3.54
C ILE A 23 -2.41 13.19 -2.13
N ARG A 24 -2.36 12.35 -1.10
CA ARG A 24 -2.17 12.80 0.29
C ARG A 24 -0.86 13.59 0.45
N SER A 25 0.23 13.13 -0.13
CA SER A 25 1.55 13.79 -0.01
C SER A 25 1.59 15.20 -0.61
N ARG A 26 0.66 15.56 -1.48
CA ARG A 26 0.57 16.87 -2.15
C ARG A 26 -0.21 17.94 -1.38
N LYS A 27 -0.45 17.77 -0.10
CA LYS A 27 -1.21 18.73 0.72
C LYS A 27 -2.60 19.02 0.12
N THR A 28 -3.29 17.97 -0.27
CA THR A 28 -4.66 18.06 -0.79
C THR A 28 -5.58 18.63 0.26
N PHE A 29 -6.41 19.59 -0.11
CA PHE A 29 -7.38 20.21 0.79
C PHE A 29 -8.81 19.74 0.46
N TYR A 30 -9.66 19.68 1.47
CA TYR A 30 -11.06 19.33 1.30
C TYR A 30 -11.80 20.50 0.65
N LYS A 31 -12.52 20.19 -0.43
CA LYS A 31 -13.47 21.12 -1.04
C LYS A 31 -14.62 20.29 -1.61
N ASN A 32 -15.86 20.65 -1.26
CA ASN A 32 -17.03 20.15 -1.97
C ASN A 32 -16.94 20.57 -3.43
N VAL A 33 -16.75 19.61 -4.29
CA VAL A 33 -16.57 19.83 -5.73
C VAL A 33 -17.84 19.32 -6.43
N TYR A 34 -18.96 20.04 -6.21
CA TYR A 34 -20.21 19.72 -6.88
C TYR A 34 -20.39 20.61 -8.11
N PRO A 35 -20.93 20.10 -9.24
CA PRO A 35 -21.42 18.74 -9.48
C PRO A 35 -20.54 17.85 -10.38
N TYR A 36 -19.37 18.29 -10.92
CA TYR A 36 -18.73 17.57 -12.04
C TYR A 36 -17.21 17.45 -11.97
N ASN A 37 -16.59 17.71 -10.84
CA ASN A 37 -15.12 17.73 -10.75
C ASN A 37 -14.63 16.66 -9.79
N LEU A 38 -14.03 15.59 -10.32
CA LEU A 38 -13.53 14.49 -9.50
C LEU A 38 -12.38 14.95 -8.61
N CYS A 39 -11.42 15.63 -9.19
CA CYS A 39 -10.25 16.14 -8.49
C CYS A 39 -9.67 17.33 -9.27
N TYR A 40 -9.28 18.37 -8.58
CA TYR A 40 -8.72 19.58 -9.20
C TYR A 40 -7.31 19.86 -8.68
N ILE A 41 -6.38 20.14 -9.59
CA ILE A 41 -5.01 20.58 -9.24
C ILE A 41 -4.92 22.08 -9.55
N ASN A 42 -4.68 22.90 -8.54
CA ASN A 42 -4.50 24.34 -8.70
C ASN A 42 -3.09 24.69 -9.20
N LYS A 43 -2.88 25.99 -9.50
CA LYS A 43 -1.59 26.52 -9.98
C LYS A 43 -0.40 26.22 -9.05
N ASP A 44 -0.65 26.06 -7.75
CA ASP A 44 0.37 25.76 -6.74
C ASP A 44 0.63 24.26 -6.61
N GLY A 45 0.11 23.42 -7.50
CA GLY A 45 0.23 21.97 -7.45
C GLY A 45 -0.60 21.31 -6.34
N ARG A 46 -1.50 22.07 -5.67
CA ARG A 46 -2.40 21.52 -4.66
C ARG A 46 -3.60 20.85 -5.32
N THR A 47 -3.99 19.72 -4.77
CA THR A 47 -5.19 19.01 -5.20
C THR A 47 -6.36 19.36 -4.28
N SER A 48 -7.56 19.51 -4.83
CA SER A 48 -8.80 19.61 -4.05
C SER A 48 -9.76 18.48 -4.42
N ALA A 49 -10.42 17.91 -3.44
CA ALA A 49 -11.42 16.86 -3.62
C ALA A 49 -12.36 16.81 -2.43
N ASP A 50 -13.52 16.20 -2.58
CA ASP A 50 -14.32 15.68 -1.46
C ASP A 50 -14.09 14.17 -1.30
N CYS A 51 -14.78 13.56 -0.34
CA CYS A 51 -14.53 12.15 0.01
C CYS A 51 -14.83 11.18 -1.13
N VAL A 52 -15.98 11.30 -1.78
CA VAL A 52 -16.38 10.37 -2.86
C VAL A 52 -15.66 10.70 -4.17
N ASN A 53 -15.46 11.98 -4.47
CA ASN A 53 -14.80 12.37 -5.71
C ASN A 53 -13.31 12.04 -5.74
N LEU A 54 -12.63 11.98 -4.58
CA LEU A 54 -11.28 11.46 -4.49
C LEU A 54 -11.22 10.00 -4.97
N VAL A 55 -12.08 9.16 -4.43
CA VAL A 55 -12.10 7.73 -4.76
C VAL A 55 -12.52 7.53 -6.21
N LYS A 56 -13.60 8.19 -6.66
CA LYS A 56 -14.06 8.13 -8.07
C LYS A 56 -12.96 8.55 -9.03
N ALA A 57 -12.22 9.63 -8.73
CA ALA A 57 -11.14 10.09 -9.60
C ALA A 57 -10.11 8.99 -9.84
N ILE A 58 -9.68 8.32 -8.76
CA ILE A 58 -8.68 7.24 -8.86
C ILE A 58 -9.26 6.06 -9.63
N LEU A 59 -10.48 5.64 -9.34
CA LEU A 59 -11.15 4.52 -10.01
C LEU A 59 -11.50 4.81 -11.49
N ASN A 60 -11.48 6.06 -11.91
CA ASN A 60 -11.54 6.48 -13.32
C ASN A 60 -10.16 6.73 -13.95
N GLY A 61 -9.08 6.29 -13.29
CA GLY A 61 -7.73 6.33 -13.86
C GLY A 61 -6.93 7.58 -13.52
N TYR A 62 -7.43 8.47 -12.66
CA TYR A 62 -6.65 9.62 -12.23
C TYR A 62 -5.32 9.19 -11.62
N ASN A 63 -4.26 9.80 -12.14
CA ASN A 63 -2.90 9.63 -11.64
C ASN A 63 -2.22 11.01 -11.62
N ILE A 64 -1.66 11.40 -10.50
CA ILE A 64 -0.98 12.68 -10.34
C ILE A 64 0.20 12.89 -11.29
N TYR A 65 0.77 11.80 -11.80
CA TYR A 65 1.88 11.85 -12.76
C TYR A 65 1.46 12.25 -14.17
N ASN A 66 0.15 12.22 -14.49
CA ASN A 66 -0.38 12.67 -15.77
C ASN A 66 -0.43 14.20 -15.91
N ASN A 67 0.14 14.93 -15.00
CA ASN A 67 0.60 16.34 -14.98
C ASN A 67 -0.26 17.38 -15.74
N ASN A 68 -1.56 17.32 -15.68
CA ASN A 68 -2.39 18.39 -16.22
C ASN A 68 -2.85 19.35 -15.11
N ILE A 69 -2.07 20.40 -14.89
CA ILE A 69 -2.48 21.54 -14.04
C ILE A 69 -3.83 22.06 -14.55
N GLY A 70 -4.82 22.17 -13.66
CA GLY A 70 -6.16 22.64 -14.00
C GLY A 70 -7.07 21.62 -14.65
N TYR A 71 -6.70 20.35 -14.68
CA TYR A 71 -7.50 19.31 -15.32
C TYR A 71 -8.66 18.85 -14.43
N TYR A 72 -9.87 18.97 -14.97
CA TYR A 72 -11.08 18.34 -14.45
C TYR A 72 -11.25 16.98 -15.11
N GLN A 73 -11.18 15.89 -14.35
CA GLN A 73 -11.54 14.61 -14.94
C GLN A 73 -13.05 14.54 -15.07
N LYS A 74 -13.55 14.77 -16.28
CA LYS A 74 -14.98 14.67 -16.62
C LYS A 74 -15.40 13.26 -17.00
N ASP A 75 -14.43 12.38 -17.22
CA ASP A 75 -14.70 11.00 -17.61
C ASP A 75 -15.05 10.17 -16.37
N LEU A 76 -16.31 9.86 -16.22
CA LEU A 76 -16.89 9.01 -15.19
C LEU A 76 -17.31 7.65 -15.76
N SER A 77 -16.77 7.26 -16.92
CA SER A 77 -17.19 6.05 -17.63
C SER A 77 -17.03 4.78 -16.78
N ASN A 78 -16.05 4.76 -15.88
CA ASN A 78 -15.71 3.57 -15.08
C ASN A 78 -16.48 3.46 -13.75
N THR A 79 -16.91 4.56 -13.14
CA THR A 79 -17.68 4.51 -11.88
C THR A 79 -19.12 5.03 -12.01
N GLY A 80 -19.41 5.77 -13.07
CA GLY A 80 -20.60 6.61 -13.14
C GLY A 80 -20.51 7.83 -12.19
N ASP A 81 -21.46 8.74 -12.31
CA ASP A 81 -21.63 9.85 -11.35
C ASP A 81 -22.49 9.36 -10.18
N CYS A 82 -21.87 8.63 -9.26
CA CYS A 82 -22.54 8.01 -8.13
C CYS A 82 -22.22 8.72 -6.80
N THR A 83 -23.13 8.57 -5.84
CA THR A 83 -22.91 8.94 -4.44
C THR A 83 -21.99 7.94 -3.75
N GLU A 84 -21.54 8.26 -2.52
CA GLU A 84 -20.77 7.35 -1.69
C GLU A 84 -21.52 6.04 -1.39
N ALA A 85 -22.83 6.09 -1.21
CA ALA A 85 -23.65 4.91 -0.97
C ALA A 85 -23.76 4.04 -2.23
N GLU A 86 -24.00 4.66 -3.39
CA GLU A 86 -24.06 3.95 -4.67
C GLU A 86 -22.70 3.36 -5.06
N LEU A 87 -21.58 4.03 -4.71
CA LEU A 87 -20.24 3.47 -4.93
C LEU A 87 -20.04 2.19 -4.11
N LEU A 88 -20.46 2.20 -2.85
CA LEU A 88 -20.39 1.01 -1.99
C LEU A 88 -21.20 -0.17 -2.56
N THR A 89 -22.38 0.08 -3.14
CA THR A 89 -23.23 -0.99 -3.73
C THR A 89 -22.54 -1.67 -4.94
N GLN A 90 -21.52 -1.07 -5.51
CA GLN A 90 -20.72 -1.62 -6.61
C GLN A 90 -19.48 -2.40 -6.11
N CYS A 91 -19.24 -2.46 -4.81
CA CYS A 91 -18.18 -3.27 -4.21
C CYS A 91 -18.64 -4.71 -4.01
N SER A 92 -17.70 -5.65 -3.97
CA SER A 92 -17.94 -7.02 -3.51
C SER A 92 -17.70 -7.15 -2.00
N ASP A 93 -18.13 -8.27 -1.42
CA ASP A 93 -17.91 -8.62 -0.01
C ASP A 93 -18.33 -7.50 0.96
N VAL A 94 -19.42 -6.80 0.64
CA VAL A 94 -19.91 -5.71 1.50
C VAL A 94 -20.33 -6.26 2.86
N SER A 95 -19.78 -5.72 3.93
CA SER A 95 -19.98 -6.20 5.30
C SER A 95 -20.13 -5.05 6.29
N THR A 96 -20.77 -5.35 7.42
CA THR A 96 -20.82 -4.49 8.63
C THR A 96 -19.86 -4.98 9.72
N ASP A 97 -19.25 -6.14 9.51
CA ASP A 97 -18.31 -6.75 10.48
C ASP A 97 -16.87 -6.33 10.19
N PHE A 98 -16.40 -5.29 10.85
CA PHE A 98 -15.06 -4.74 10.69
C PHE A 98 -13.92 -5.66 11.18
N ARG A 99 -14.25 -6.80 11.81
CA ARG A 99 -13.26 -7.84 12.13
C ARG A 99 -12.83 -8.61 10.89
N THR A 100 -13.60 -8.53 9.81
CA THR A 100 -13.31 -9.16 8.52
C THR A 100 -12.41 -8.29 7.62
N LEU A 101 -12.09 -7.05 8.02
CA LEU A 101 -11.05 -6.26 7.37
C LEU A 101 -9.73 -7.04 7.42
N GLY A 102 -9.26 -7.47 6.26
CA GLY A 102 -8.05 -8.28 6.10
C GLY A 102 -6.86 -7.46 5.65
N ASN A 103 -6.08 -8.04 4.72
CA ASN A 103 -4.89 -7.41 4.14
C ASN A 103 -5.19 -6.67 2.83
N HIS A 104 -6.46 -6.43 2.52
CA HIS A 104 -6.90 -5.80 1.28
C HIS A 104 -7.35 -4.36 1.48
N ALA A 105 -7.15 -3.55 0.42
CA ALA A 105 -7.70 -2.22 0.37
C ALA A 105 -9.22 -2.29 0.18
N GLU A 106 -9.97 -1.67 1.07
CA GLU A 106 -11.42 -1.69 1.05
C GLU A 106 -12.02 -0.30 1.16
N ILE A 107 -13.13 -0.09 0.46
CA ILE A 107 -13.93 1.13 0.61
C ILE A 107 -14.65 1.07 1.96
N LEU A 108 -14.49 2.12 2.75
CA LEU A 108 -15.20 2.32 4.02
C LEU A 108 -16.31 3.33 3.81
N TYR A 109 -17.49 3.05 4.35
CA TYR A 109 -18.66 3.90 4.23
C TYR A 109 -19.30 4.19 5.59
N MET A 110 -19.71 5.44 5.78
CA MET A 110 -20.71 5.90 6.73
C MET A 110 -21.57 6.95 6.06
N LYS A 111 -22.79 7.20 6.57
CA LYS A 111 -23.72 8.17 5.97
C LYS A 111 -23.03 9.53 5.73
N GLY A 112 -22.97 9.93 4.48
CA GLY A 112 -22.38 11.20 4.04
C GLY A 112 -20.86 11.21 4.00
N HIS A 113 -20.19 10.05 4.11
CA HIS A 113 -18.73 10.00 4.04
C HIS A 113 -18.19 8.65 3.58
N ILE A 114 -17.05 8.69 2.90
CA ILE A 114 -16.32 7.52 2.42
C ILE A 114 -14.83 7.67 2.68
N GLY A 115 -14.16 6.57 2.92
CA GLY A 115 -12.71 6.47 3.04
C GLY A 115 -12.20 5.17 2.42
N VAL A 116 -10.92 4.93 2.50
CA VAL A 116 -10.29 3.70 2.03
C VAL A 116 -9.43 3.12 3.14
N TYR A 117 -9.78 1.92 3.59
CA TYR A 117 -8.89 1.07 4.38
C TYR A 117 -7.75 0.60 3.48
N LEU A 118 -6.53 0.61 4.00
CA LEU A 118 -5.33 0.39 3.18
C LEU A 118 -4.91 -1.09 3.07
N GLY A 119 -5.49 -1.98 3.90
CA GLY A 119 -5.03 -3.35 4.02
C GLY A 119 -3.77 -3.51 4.90
N TYR A 120 -3.22 -2.43 5.42
CA TYR A 120 -2.02 -2.43 6.27
C TYR A 120 -1.96 -1.22 7.20
N ASP A 121 -1.15 -1.34 8.26
CA ASP A 121 -0.92 -0.26 9.20
C ASP A 121 0.23 0.64 8.75
N VAL A 122 -0.04 1.92 8.57
CA VAL A 122 1.00 2.93 8.31
C VAL A 122 1.64 3.34 9.65
N LYS A 123 2.90 2.96 9.82
CA LYS A 123 3.68 3.23 11.05
C LYS A 123 3.02 2.72 12.35
N GLY A 124 2.17 1.70 12.26
CA GLY A 124 1.42 1.17 13.40
C GLY A 124 0.39 2.14 14.01
N THR A 125 0.04 3.22 13.30
CA THR A 125 -0.76 4.32 13.85
C THR A 125 -1.99 4.63 13.00
N TYR A 126 -1.94 4.37 11.71
CA TYR A 126 -2.98 4.68 10.74
C TYR A 126 -3.24 3.46 9.85
N ASN A 127 -4.48 3.27 9.41
CA ASN A 127 -4.84 2.21 8.45
C ASN A 127 -5.88 2.66 7.42
N VAL A 128 -6.24 3.94 7.41
CA VAL A 128 -7.24 4.52 6.51
C VAL A 128 -6.68 5.78 5.86
N ILE A 129 -7.02 6.00 4.59
CA ILE A 129 -6.93 7.30 3.90
C ILE A 129 -8.34 7.80 3.59
N GLU A 130 -8.60 9.04 3.91
CA GLU A 130 -9.88 9.69 3.64
C GLU A 130 -9.70 11.17 3.28
N CYS A 131 -10.64 11.73 2.50
CA CYS A 131 -10.70 13.15 2.25
C CYS A 131 -11.81 13.76 3.11
N THR A 132 -11.47 14.54 4.11
CA THR A 132 -12.40 15.01 5.14
C THR A 132 -12.06 16.42 5.62
N LYS A 133 -13.06 17.12 6.16
CA LYS A 133 -12.87 18.38 6.91
C LYS A 133 -12.27 18.13 8.30
N SER A 134 -12.50 16.92 8.84
CA SER A 134 -11.95 16.50 10.12
C SER A 134 -10.43 16.32 10.05
N PHE A 135 -9.77 16.23 11.21
CA PHE A 135 -8.36 15.87 11.35
C PHE A 135 -7.35 16.82 10.68
N GLY A 136 -7.73 18.05 10.44
CA GLY A 136 -6.89 19.08 9.82
C GLY A 136 -7.25 19.40 8.37
N GLY A 137 -8.26 18.72 7.83
CA GLY A 137 -8.77 18.94 6.48
C GLY A 137 -7.93 18.33 5.36
N GLY A 138 -8.58 18.02 4.24
CA GLY A 138 -7.93 17.44 3.05
C GLY A 138 -7.84 15.93 3.07
N VAL A 139 -6.89 15.38 2.31
CA VAL A 139 -6.59 13.95 2.28
C VAL A 139 -5.64 13.63 3.42
N VAL A 140 -6.12 12.87 4.36
CA VAL A 140 -5.44 12.57 5.64
C VAL A 140 -5.43 11.10 5.93
N TYR A 141 -4.49 10.69 6.78
CA TYR A 141 -4.57 9.39 7.43
C TYR A 141 -5.54 9.44 8.61
N SER A 142 -6.21 8.33 8.84
CA SER A 142 -7.02 8.06 10.03
C SER A 142 -6.93 6.59 10.43
N TRP A 143 -7.73 6.19 11.41
CA TRP A 143 -7.76 4.83 11.94
C TRP A 143 -9.20 4.31 12.00
N VAL A 144 -9.38 3.04 11.67
CA VAL A 144 -10.60 2.26 11.95
C VAL A 144 -10.28 1.11 12.91
N ASP A 145 -11.06 1.00 13.97
CA ASP A 145 -11.01 -0.15 14.89
C ASP A 145 -11.82 -1.34 14.35
N THR A 146 -11.63 -2.50 14.92
CA THR A 146 -12.35 -3.74 14.55
C THR A 146 -13.86 -3.71 14.82
N ASP A 147 -14.36 -2.70 15.51
CA ASP A 147 -15.80 -2.43 15.68
C ASP A 147 -16.34 -1.34 14.73
N GLY A 148 -15.50 -0.86 13.80
CA GLY A 148 -15.81 0.22 12.88
C GLY A 148 -15.60 1.62 13.45
N THR A 149 -15.14 1.78 14.71
CA THR A 149 -14.92 3.11 15.29
C THR A 149 -13.84 3.86 14.50
N ARG A 150 -14.19 5.07 14.04
CA ARG A 150 -13.29 5.99 13.32
C ARG A 150 -12.56 6.89 14.30
N ARG A 151 -11.24 7.01 14.13
CA ARG A 151 -10.35 7.83 14.96
C ARG A 151 -9.33 8.59 14.11
N LYS A 152 -8.77 9.67 14.67
CA LYS A 152 -7.65 10.36 14.03
C LYS A 152 -6.40 9.47 13.95
N ILE A 153 -6.13 8.75 15.03
CA ILE A 153 -5.00 7.81 15.19
C ILE A 153 -5.46 6.60 16.01
N LYS A 154 -4.71 5.49 15.93
CA LYS A 154 -4.91 4.30 16.75
C LYS A 154 -4.99 4.68 18.24
N GLY A 155 -6.04 4.22 18.90
CA GLY A 155 -6.28 4.52 20.33
C GLY A 155 -6.66 5.98 20.64
N GLY A 156 -6.75 6.86 19.64
CA GLY A 156 -7.15 8.26 19.84
C GLY A 156 -8.65 8.45 20.07
N THR A 157 -9.06 9.71 20.20
CA THR A 157 -10.49 10.08 20.42
C THR A 157 -11.35 9.60 19.24
N LYS A 158 -12.52 9.02 19.57
CA LYS A 158 -13.55 8.61 18.62
C LYS A 158 -14.07 9.81 17.84
N ASN A 159 -14.18 9.66 16.52
CA ASN A 159 -14.73 10.65 15.60
C ASN A 159 -15.66 9.98 14.58
N GLY A 160 -16.78 9.47 15.05
CA GLY A 160 -17.75 8.74 14.23
C GLY A 160 -17.53 7.23 14.20
N LYS A 161 -18.29 6.58 13.35
CA LYS A 161 -18.25 5.13 13.16
C LYS A 161 -18.53 4.81 11.69
N TRP A 162 -17.62 4.06 11.07
CA TRP A 162 -17.88 3.43 9.78
C TRP A 162 -18.98 2.39 9.94
N THR A 163 -19.87 2.26 8.97
CA THR A 163 -21.03 1.37 9.04
C THR A 163 -20.92 0.17 8.12
N TYR A 164 -20.18 0.34 7.01
CA TYR A 164 -19.94 -0.71 6.02
C TYR A 164 -18.51 -0.62 5.48
N HIS A 165 -18.04 -1.73 4.95
CA HIS A 165 -16.85 -1.80 4.11
C HIS A 165 -17.09 -2.77 2.95
N GLY A 166 -16.26 -2.67 1.89
CA GLY A 166 -16.37 -3.57 0.72
C GLY A 166 -15.21 -3.42 -0.24
N LYS A 167 -14.92 -4.48 -0.99
CA LYS A 167 -13.80 -4.55 -1.92
C LYS A 167 -14.15 -3.93 -3.27
N PRO A 168 -13.35 -3.02 -3.82
CA PRO A 168 -13.61 -2.35 -5.10
C PRO A 168 -13.21 -3.22 -6.32
N THR A 169 -13.61 -4.48 -6.35
CA THR A 169 -13.17 -5.50 -7.33
C THR A 169 -13.57 -5.21 -8.78
N LEU A 170 -14.57 -4.36 -9.00
CA LEU A 170 -14.94 -3.94 -10.35
C LEU A 170 -13.87 -3.06 -11.03
N TRP A 171 -12.98 -2.43 -10.26
CA TRP A 171 -12.00 -1.45 -10.75
C TRP A 171 -10.57 -1.78 -10.35
N VAL A 172 -10.41 -2.58 -9.32
CA VAL A 172 -9.12 -2.92 -8.70
C VAL A 172 -8.94 -4.42 -8.75
N GLU A 173 -7.83 -4.85 -9.36
CA GLU A 173 -7.39 -6.24 -9.29
C GLU A 173 -6.85 -6.49 -7.88
N MET A 174 -7.63 -7.21 -7.09
CA MET A 174 -7.24 -7.56 -5.72
C MET A 174 -6.16 -8.63 -5.75
N THR A 175 -5.18 -8.48 -4.88
CA THR A 175 -4.19 -9.55 -4.68
C THR A 175 -4.92 -10.78 -4.12
N PRO A 176 -4.60 -12.01 -4.55
CA PRO A 176 -5.19 -13.20 -3.93
C PRO A 176 -4.97 -13.19 -2.42
N ASP A 177 -5.97 -13.61 -1.63
CA ASP A 177 -5.80 -13.84 -0.19
C ASP A 177 -4.68 -14.87 0.03
N VAL A 178 -3.46 -14.39 0.12
CA VAL A 178 -2.33 -15.22 0.51
C VAL A 178 -2.49 -15.42 2.02
N VAL A 179 -2.81 -16.64 2.43
CA VAL A 179 -2.66 -17.07 3.82
C VAL A 179 -1.27 -16.62 4.27
N GLU A 180 -1.23 -15.71 5.25
CA GLU A 180 -0.02 -14.99 5.65
C GLU A 180 1.20 -15.91 5.77
N SER A 181 2.05 -15.87 4.75
CA SER A 181 3.47 -15.84 5.00
C SER A 181 3.83 -14.35 5.12
N LYS A 182 4.28 -13.91 6.28
CA LYS A 182 4.77 -12.56 6.54
C LYS A 182 5.91 -12.25 5.57
N GLU A 183 5.58 -11.83 4.34
CA GLU A 183 6.60 -11.29 3.45
C GLU A 183 6.89 -9.86 3.90
N PRO A 184 8.15 -9.51 4.15
CA PRO A 184 8.53 -8.14 4.40
C PRO A 184 8.21 -7.33 3.13
N THR A 185 7.18 -6.52 3.20
CA THR A 185 6.81 -5.60 2.12
C THR A 185 8.04 -4.85 1.67
N LYS A 186 8.37 -5.01 0.40
CA LYS A 186 9.51 -4.36 -0.26
C LYS A 186 9.35 -2.84 -0.15
N LYS A 187 9.89 -2.26 0.92
CA LYS A 187 9.84 -0.81 1.10
C LYS A 187 10.75 -0.19 0.04
N THR A 188 10.17 0.58 -0.87
CA THR A 188 10.89 1.28 -1.93
C THR A 188 10.77 2.78 -1.77
N TYR A 189 11.75 3.51 -2.29
CA TYR A 189 11.77 4.96 -2.37
C TYR A 189 12.00 5.38 -3.82
N PHE A 190 11.26 6.37 -4.29
CA PHE A 190 11.48 6.97 -5.61
C PHE A 190 12.31 8.23 -5.45
N VAL A 191 13.44 8.29 -6.15
CA VAL A 191 14.36 9.42 -6.10
C VAL A 191 13.66 10.70 -6.56
N LYS A 192 13.78 11.76 -5.78
CA LYS A 192 13.27 13.10 -6.06
C LYS A 192 14.42 14.04 -6.43
N LYS A 193 14.08 15.20 -7.00
CA LYS A 193 15.07 16.24 -7.31
C LYS A 193 15.79 16.67 -6.03
N GLY A 194 17.12 16.61 -6.05
CA GLY A 194 17.98 16.97 -4.91
C GLY A 194 18.30 15.82 -3.96
N ASP A 195 17.77 14.61 -4.20
CA ASP A 195 18.11 13.45 -3.40
C ASP A 195 19.53 12.94 -3.70
N THR A 196 20.14 12.39 -2.66
CA THR A 196 21.35 11.55 -2.72
C THR A 196 21.08 10.23 -1.99
N LEU A 197 21.82 9.17 -2.29
CA LEU A 197 21.69 7.92 -1.52
C LEU A 197 21.94 8.15 -0.03
N SER A 198 22.83 9.05 0.33
CA SER A 198 23.09 9.40 1.74
C SER A 198 21.89 10.05 2.41
N SER A 199 21.22 11.01 1.74
CA SER A 199 20.03 11.65 2.30
C SER A 199 18.86 10.67 2.41
N ILE A 200 18.69 9.79 1.41
CA ILE A 200 17.66 8.75 1.43
C ILE A 200 17.92 7.75 2.57
N ALA A 201 19.15 7.30 2.76
CA ALA A 201 19.53 6.40 3.85
C ALA A 201 19.23 7.02 5.21
N TYR A 202 19.69 8.25 5.43
CA TYR A 202 19.47 9.00 6.67
C TYR A 202 17.97 9.18 6.97
N ALA A 203 17.19 9.62 5.99
CA ALA A 203 15.74 9.82 6.13
C ALA A 203 14.96 8.52 6.46
N ASN A 204 15.56 7.35 6.15
CA ASN A 204 14.97 6.04 6.42
C ASN A 204 15.64 5.30 7.60
N GLY A 205 16.45 5.99 8.40
CA GLY A 205 17.04 5.45 9.63
C GLY A 205 18.07 4.34 9.39
N MET A 206 18.76 4.35 8.25
CA MET A 206 19.76 3.35 7.90
C MET A 206 21.09 3.97 7.47
N SER A 207 22.18 3.20 7.53
CA SER A 207 23.46 3.63 7.00
C SER A 207 23.49 3.60 5.47
N LEU A 208 24.30 4.47 4.85
CA LEU A 208 24.52 4.45 3.40
C LEU A 208 25.02 3.06 2.93
N ALA A 209 25.93 2.44 3.67
CA ALA A 209 26.42 1.10 3.36
C ALA A 209 25.31 0.06 3.31
N LYS A 210 24.36 0.13 4.25
CA LYS A 210 23.16 -0.72 4.26
C LYS A 210 22.28 -0.46 3.03
N LEU A 211 22.01 0.81 2.70
CA LEU A 211 21.19 1.16 1.54
C LEU A 211 21.84 0.68 0.23
N VAL A 212 23.16 0.85 0.08
CA VAL A 212 23.89 0.36 -1.09
C VAL A 212 23.85 -1.15 -1.20
N SER A 213 23.99 -1.87 -0.09
CA SER A 213 23.89 -3.34 -0.08
C SER A 213 22.51 -3.87 -0.51
N LEU A 214 21.45 -3.09 -0.29
CA LEU A 214 20.08 -3.38 -0.72
C LEU A 214 19.84 -3.07 -2.21
N ASN A 215 20.78 -2.34 -2.84
CA ASN A 215 20.65 -1.78 -4.19
C ASN A 215 21.86 -2.11 -5.07
N SER A 216 22.22 -3.38 -5.17
CA SER A 216 23.39 -3.86 -5.93
C SER A 216 23.37 -3.51 -7.43
N GLN A 217 22.20 -3.14 -7.97
CA GLN A 217 22.03 -2.63 -9.32
C GLN A 217 22.62 -1.21 -9.50
N ILE A 218 22.84 -0.45 -8.42
CA ILE A 218 23.44 0.89 -8.45
C ILE A 218 24.95 0.74 -8.48
N LYS A 219 25.55 0.95 -9.64
CA LYS A 219 27.00 0.79 -9.84
C LYS A 219 27.79 2.00 -9.34
N ASP A 220 27.21 3.19 -9.40
CA ASP A 220 27.81 4.44 -8.94
C ASP A 220 26.87 5.11 -7.92
N ILE A 221 27.30 5.16 -6.66
CA ILE A 221 26.51 5.70 -5.55
C ILE A 221 26.24 7.20 -5.66
N ASN A 222 26.99 7.90 -6.51
CA ASN A 222 26.84 9.34 -6.77
C ASN A 222 25.93 9.64 -7.97
N LYS A 223 25.48 8.60 -8.69
CA LYS A 223 24.64 8.74 -9.88
C LYS A 223 23.30 8.03 -9.69
N ILE A 224 22.32 8.78 -9.23
CA ILE A 224 20.92 8.35 -9.17
C ILE A 224 20.07 9.33 -9.96
N ASN A 225 19.03 8.81 -10.63
CA ASN A 225 18.16 9.59 -11.48
C ASN A 225 16.83 9.87 -10.78
N ILE A 226 16.23 11.02 -11.05
CA ILE A 226 14.86 11.32 -10.57
C ILE A 226 13.89 10.24 -11.08
N GLY A 227 13.07 9.70 -10.18
CA GLY A 227 12.15 8.57 -10.46
C GLY A 227 12.79 7.19 -10.33
N GLN A 228 14.11 7.09 -10.12
CA GLN A 228 14.76 5.79 -9.89
C GLN A 228 14.24 5.14 -8.62
N VAL A 229 14.01 3.82 -8.67
CA VAL A 229 13.55 3.03 -7.53
C VAL A 229 14.73 2.63 -6.66
N ILE A 230 14.69 3.01 -5.38
CA ILE A 230 15.66 2.61 -4.36
C ILE A 230 14.97 1.63 -3.40
N TYR A 231 15.54 0.45 -3.20
CA TYR A 231 15.04 -0.54 -2.26
C TYR A 231 15.51 -0.21 -0.84
N LEU A 232 14.58 -0.09 0.08
CA LEU A 232 14.84 0.22 1.50
C LEU A 232 14.85 -1.04 2.37
N THR A 233 14.44 -2.18 1.83
CA THR A 233 14.50 -3.49 2.46
C THR A 233 15.12 -4.50 1.49
N SER A 234 15.71 -5.55 2.02
CA SER A 234 16.33 -6.60 1.19
C SER A 234 15.31 -7.24 0.26
N ASN A 235 15.70 -7.42 -1.00
CA ASN A 235 14.94 -8.19 -1.98
C ASN A 235 15.28 -9.70 -1.84
N THR A 236 15.51 -10.17 -0.64
CA THR A 236 15.63 -11.60 -0.41
C THR A 236 14.22 -12.15 -0.29
N GLN A 237 13.64 -12.63 -1.39
CA GLN A 237 12.68 -13.72 -1.27
C GLN A 237 13.38 -14.78 -0.42
N GLU A 238 12.90 -14.99 0.80
CA GLU A 238 13.36 -16.07 1.63
C GLU A 238 12.96 -17.35 0.92
N GLU A 239 13.95 -18.09 0.44
CA GLU A 239 13.73 -19.40 -0.15
C GLU A 239 13.96 -20.44 0.90
N TYR A 240 13.01 -21.34 1.07
CA TYR A 240 13.09 -22.41 2.04
C TYR A 240 13.18 -23.76 1.32
N TYR A 241 14.11 -24.58 1.76
CA TYR A 241 14.21 -25.98 1.38
C TYR A 241 13.55 -26.85 2.45
N THR A 242 12.67 -27.76 2.05
CA THR A 242 12.10 -28.73 2.96
C THR A 242 13.01 -29.96 3.00
N VAL A 243 13.52 -30.31 4.19
CA VAL A 243 14.43 -31.43 4.43
C VAL A 243 13.79 -32.76 4.01
N LYS A 244 14.50 -33.53 3.25
CA LYS A 244 14.12 -34.88 2.79
C LYS A 244 14.93 -35.94 3.49
N LYS A 245 14.47 -37.20 3.43
CA LYS A 245 15.20 -38.34 4.00
C LYS A 245 16.62 -38.44 3.40
N GLY A 246 17.61 -38.46 4.26
CA GLY A 246 19.04 -38.54 3.89
C GLY A 246 19.73 -37.20 3.72
N ASP A 247 19.02 -36.06 3.88
CA ASP A 247 19.64 -34.75 3.83
C ASP A 247 20.43 -34.45 5.11
N THR A 248 21.50 -33.69 4.92
CA THR A 248 22.24 -32.98 5.97
C THR A 248 22.33 -31.51 5.61
N LEU A 249 22.56 -30.62 6.58
CA LEU A 249 22.78 -29.19 6.27
C LEU A 249 23.93 -28.99 5.29
N GLY A 250 24.95 -29.83 5.31
CA GLY A 250 26.06 -29.78 4.36
C GLY A 250 25.65 -30.13 2.94
N THR A 251 24.76 -31.13 2.75
CA THR A 251 24.22 -31.46 1.41
C THR A 251 23.28 -30.37 0.90
N VAL A 252 22.45 -29.81 1.78
CA VAL A 252 21.59 -28.67 1.45
C VAL A 252 22.42 -27.44 1.07
N ALA A 253 23.45 -27.07 1.84
CA ALA A 253 24.32 -25.95 1.53
C ALA A 253 24.96 -26.08 0.14
N ARG A 254 25.52 -27.26 -0.18
CA ARG A 254 26.11 -27.54 -1.50
C ARG A 254 25.09 -27.45 -2.63
N LYS A 255 23.88 -27.94 -2.42
CA LYS A 255 22.78 -27.84 -3.42
C LYS A 255 22.46 -26.39 -3.82
N TYR A 256 22.59 -25.46 -2.87
CA TYR A 256 22.34 -24.03 -3.09
C TYR A 256 23.61 -23.21 -3.27
N ASN A 257 24.74 -23.84 -3.58
CA ASN A 257 26.04 -23.19 -3.84
C ASN A 257 26.48 -22.23 -2.72
N MET A 258 26.30 -22.63 -1.47
CA MET A 258 26.72 -21.85 -0.30
C MET A 258 27.52 -22.66 0.69
N SER A 259 28.30 -21.98 1.54
CA SER A 259 28.99 -22.63 2.65
C SER A 259 28.01 -23.02 3.77
N LEU A 260 28.32 -24.04 4.54
CA LEU A 260 27.54 -24.44 5.72
C LEU A 260 27.40 -23.28 6.72
N ASN A 261 28.46 -22.50 6.93
CA ASN A 261 28.42 -21.32 7.81
C ASN A 261 27.43 -20.26 7.32
N LYS A 262 27.36 -20.06 6.01
CA LYS A 262 26.37 -19.14 5.43
C LYS A 262 24.95 -19.67 5.63
N LEU A 263 24.73 -20.98 5.43
CA LEU A 263 23.43 -21.62 5.67
C LEU A 263 23.01 -21.49 7.13
N LEU A 264 23.90 -21.73 8.07
CA LEU A 264 23.65 -21.58 9.51
C LEU A 264 23.36 -20.11 9.88
N GLY A 265 24.07 -19.16 9.27
CA GLY A 265 23.80 -17.74 9.46
C GLY A 265 22.40 -17.29 8.97
N LEU A 266 21.83 -17.97 7.98
CA LEU A 266 20.45 -17.77 7.54
C LEU A 266 19.43 -18.44 8.48
N ASN A 267 19.86 -19.39 9.32
CA ASN A 267 19.00 -20.21 10.19
C ASN A 267 19.49 -20.17 11.64
N PRO A 268 19.43 -19.03 12.33
CA PRO A 268 19.97 -18.88 13.70
C PRO A 268 19.24 -19.74 14.73
N ASP A 269 18.05 -20.23 14.40
CA ASP A 269 17.26 -21.10 15.27
C ASP A 269 17.76 -22.54 15.29
N ILE A 270 18.60 -22.97 14.34
CA ILE A 270 19.23 -24.28 14.32
C ILE A 270 20.38 -24.27 15.33
N LYS A 271 20.12 -24.75 16.54
CA LYS A 271 21.12 -24.81 17.61
C LYS A 271 22.13 -25.97 17.44
N ASN A 272 21.71 -27.06 16.82
CA ASN A 272 22.55 -28.20 16.52
C ASN A 272 22.52 -28.54 15.03
N PRO A 273 23.63 -28.28 14.29
CA PRO A 273 23.70 -28.51 12.86
C PRO A 273 23.54 -29.98 12.43
N ASN A 274 23.73 -30.90 13.36
CA ASN A 274 23.64 -32.35 13.11
C ASN A 274 22.23 -32.91 13.40
N LEU A 275 21.31 -32.07 13.85
CA LEU A 275 19.95 -32.47 14.22
C LEU A 275 18.93 -31.71 13.39
N ILE A 276 18.62 -32.27 12.21
CA ILE A 276 17.52 -31.82 11.34
C ILE A 276 16.61 -32.99 11.04
N HIS A 277 15.32 -32.72 10.86
CA HIS A 277 14.33 -33.79 10.64
C HIS A 277 13.69 -33.61 9.25
N VAL A 278 13.22 -34.72 8.70
CA VAL A 278 12.44 -34.70 7.46
C VAL A 278 11.20 -33.82 7.68
N GLY A 279 11.01 -32.85 6.78
CA GLY A 279 9.93 -31.82 6.88
C GLY A 279 10.39 -30.47 7.44
N ASP A 280 11.58 -30.38 8.06
CA ASP A 280 12.12 -29.11 8.51
C ASP A 280 12.28 -28.13 7.34
N LYS A 281 11.96 -26.85 7.55
CA LYS A 281 12.17 -25.79 6.56
C LYS A 281 13.47 -25.07 6.84
N ILE A 282 14.43 -25.22 5.96
CA ILE A 282 15.76 -24.60 6.02
C ILE A 282 15.78 -23.42 5.07
N ARG A 283 16.01 -22.21 5.59
CA ARG A 283 16.17 -21.01 4.77
C ARG A 283 17.47 -21.11 3.95
N VAL A 284 17.36 -20.99 2.63
CA VAL A 284 18.46 -21.14 1.67
C VAL A 284 18.74 -19.87 0.87
N LYS A 285 17.97 -18.80 1.16
CA LYS A 285 18.21 -17.47 0.57
C LYS A 285 17.72 -16.36 1.49
#